data_6bcadebf87086dce98f5d1d83b195e6e
#
_entry.id   6bcadebf87086dce98f5d1d83b195e6e
#
_cell.length_a   1.000
_cell.length_b   1.000
_cell.length_c   1.000
_cell.angle_alpha   90.00
_cell.angle_beta   90.00
_cell.angle_gamma   90.00
#
_symmetry.space_group_name_H-M   'P 1'
#
loop_
_entity.id
_entity.type
_entity.pdbx_description
1 polymer ?
#
loop_
_entity_poly.entity_id
_entity_poly.type
_entity_poly.pdbx_seq_one_letter_code
_entity_poly.pdbx_strand_id
1 'polypeptide(L)'
;MRQVTIGSMRVDLVSEIPALAFDKSWLFANVTDADIAENRSWLDHRYIEPETGRFILSHHSYLVRSPRWTAIVDTCCGNHKSRPRVSAWNNLNQPYLENLQALGVKPEQVDFVMCTHLHVDHVGWNTRLLDGRWVPTFPNARYLMGREEYRHFEAAHNAAPKIRVNHGSFEDSVLPVVAAGLAEFVETDHRLFSDHEAALRFAPAPGHTAGNMQIHLNGGHDHAVMSGDVIHHPIQCAAPWLSNAADVDPAAALATRMALLEELADTPSYLLTGHFPAPTAGRVVRHGEAYRFRFED
;
A
#
# COMPACT_ATOMS: atom_id res chain seq x y z
N MET A 1 7.93 -1.35 13.15
CA MET A 1 6.93 -2.44 13.32
C MET A 1 7.67 -3.65 13.87
N ARG A 2 7.15 -4.28 14.91
CA ARG A 2 7.57 -5.65 15.23
C ARG A 2 7.17 -6.54 14.06
N GLN A 3 7.98 -7.56 13.80
CA GLN A 3 7.65 -8.60 12.86
C GLN A 3 6.29 -9.23 13.22
N VAL A 4 5.41 -9.41 12.22
CA VAL A 4 4.16 -10.15 12.39
C VAL A 4 4.33 -11.54 11.79
N THR A 5 3.82 -12.55 12.47
CA THR A 5 3.80 -13.93 11.97
C THR A 5 2.36 -14.35 11.70
N ILE A 6 2.09 -14.91 10.52
CA ILE A 6 0.79 -15.43 10.09
C ILE A 6 1.00 -16.86 9.60
N GLY A 7 0.67 -17.84 10.45
CA GLY A 7 1.03 -19.25 10.20
C GLY A 7 2.54 -19.41 10.05
N SER A 8 2.98 -19.95 8.92
CA SER A 8 4.40 -20.08 8.59
C SER A 8 4.99 -18.85 7.87
N MET A 9 4.19 -17.82 7.62
CA MET A 9 4.63 -16.58 6.97
C MET A 9 5.14 -15.56 7.99
N ARG A 10 6.26 -14.95 7.67
CA ARG A 10 6.83 -13.80 8.39
C ARG A 10 6.62 -12.55 7.56
N VAL A 11 6.07 -11.51 8.17
CA VAL A 11 5.84 -10.19 7.56
C VAL A 11 6.75 -9.17 8.23
N ASP A 12 7.59 -8.53 7.43
CA ASP A 12 8.47 -7.44 7.84
C ASP A 12 8.13 -6.16 7.06
N LEU A 13 8.50 -5.00 7.62
CA LEU A 13 8.34 -3.70 6.98
C LEU A 13 9.63 -3.31 6.26
N VAL A 14 9.55 -2.95 4.97
CA VAL A 14 10.63 -2.30 4.22
C VAL A 14 10.27 -0.83 4.07
N SER A 15 10.87 0.03 4.88
CA SER A 15 10.57 1.47 4.87
C SER A 15 11.29 2.17 3.74
N GLU A 16 10.59 3.06 3.04
CA GLU A 16 11.18 4.07 2.16
C GLU A 16 11.15 5.45 2.83
N ILE A 17 9.95 5.92 3.21
CA ILE A 17 9.76 7.19 3.90
C ILE A 17 8.99 6.89 5.21
N PRO A 18 9.65 6.92 6.37
CA PRO A 18 9.03 6.50 7.63
C PRO A 18 7.95 7.45 8.14
N ALA A 19 8.04 8.74 7.79
CA ALA A 19 7.08 9.76 8.17
C ALA A 19 7.13 10.95 7.19
N LEU A 20 5.98 11.32 6.65
CA LEU A 20 5.82 12.44 5.74
C LEU A 20 4.52 13.16 6.07
N ALA A 21 4.59 14.46 6.35
CA ALA A 21 3.44 15.26 6.74
C ALA A 21 2.74 15.86 5.52
N PHE A 22 1.42 15.65 5.41
CA PHE A 22 0.55 16.17 4.38
C PHE A 22 -0.49 17.12 4.96
N ASP A 23 -0.83 18.16 4.22
CA ASP A 23 -1.97 18.98 4.58
C ASP A 23 -3.24 18.15 4.65
N LYS A 24 -4.02 18.34 5.71
CA LYS A 24 -5.23 17.56 5.97
C LYS A 24 -6.22 17.59 4.81
N SER A 25 -6.41 18.76 4.19
CA SER A 25 -7.31 18.96 3.05
C SER A 25 -6.76 18.39 1.74
N TRP A 26 -5.43 18.18 1.64
CA TRP A 26 -4.81 17.48 0.53
C TRP A 26 -5.11 15.99 0.58
N LEU A 27 -5.11 15.42 1.80
CA LEU A 27 -5.39 14.00 1.99
C LEU A 27 -6.91 13.71 2.01
N PHE A 28 -7.68 14.51 2.77
CA PHE A 28 -9.13 14.33 2.92
C PHE A 28 -9.83 15.67 2.70
N ALA A 29 -10.48 15.84 1.55
CA ALA A 29 -11.13 17.09 1.19
C ALA A 29 -12.29 17.49 2.12
N ASN A 30 -12.87 16.52 2.84
CA ASN A 30 -14.03 16.69 3.72
C ASN A 30 -13.71 16.61 5.22
N VAL A 31 -12.42 16.61 5.62
CA VAL A 31 -12.02 16.60 7.03
C VAL A 31 -12.26 17.96 7.68
N THR A 32 -12.78 17.95 8.90
CA THR A 32 -13.00 19.15 9.72
C THR A 32 -12.04 19.21 10.91
N ASP A 33 -11.92 20.40 11.53
CA ASP A 33 -11.16 20.55 12.78
C ASP A 33 -11.82 19.80 13.94
N ALA A 34 -13.14 19.62 13.90
CA ALA A 34 -13.86 18.83 14.88
C ALA A 34 -13.46 17.34 14.80
N ASP A 35 -13.39 16.75 13.60
CA ASP A 35 -12.95 15.36 13.42
C ASP A 35 -11.56 15.13 14.02
N ILE A 36 -10.65 16.08 13.84
CA ILE A 36 -9.30 16.01 14.41
C ILE A 36 -9.34 16.13 15.94
N ALA A 37 -10.09 17.13 16.47
CA ALA A 37 -10.16 17.39 17.90
C ALA A 37 -10.74 16.21 18.69
N GLU A 38 -11.79 15.57 18.19
CA GLU A 38 -12.43 14.40 18.79
C GLU A 38 -11.49 13.18 18.84
N ASN A 39 -10.54 13.10 17.93
CA ASN A 39 -9.64 11.95 17.80
C ASN A 39 -8.25 12.19 18.40
N ARG A 40 -7.89 13.40 18.84
CA ARG A 40 -6.57 13.74 19.41
C ARG A 40 -6.19 12.95 20.67
N SER A 41 -7.15 12.41 21.40
CA SER A 41 -6.87 11.66 22.61
C SER A 41 -6.16 10.31 22.37
N TRP A 42 -6.23 9.78 21.13
CA TRP A 42 -5.64 8.49 20.76
C TRP A 42 -4.76 8.58 19.50
N LEU A 43 -4.89 9.65 18.70
CA LEU A 43 -4.01 9.97 17.58
C LEU A 43 -2.92 10.92 18.06
N ASP A 44 -1.79 10.37 18.43
CA ASP A 44 -0.64 11.13 18.94
C ASP A 44 0.20 11.77 17.83
N HIS A 45 1.36 12.32 18.20
CA HIS A 45 2.30 13.00 17.31
C HIS A 45 2.89 12.14 16.20
N ARG A 46 2.71 10.83 16.25
CA ARG A 46 3.12 9.91 15.17
C ARG A 46 2.20 10.02 13.95
N TYR A 47 0.96 10.44 14.15
CA TYR A 47 -0.08 10.48 13.14
C TYR A 47 -0.54 11.88 12.77
N ILE A 48 -0.47 12.80 13.72
CA ILE A 48 -0.85 14.21 13.53
C ILE A 48 0.27 15.08 14.07
N GLU A 49 0.85 15.93 13.21
CA GLU A 49 1.86 16.90 13.59
C GLU A 49 1.25 17.92 14.59
N PRO A 50 1.80 18.04 15.81
CA PRO A 50 1.13 18.78 16.88
C PRO A 50 0.91 20.27 16.58
N GLU A 51 1.88 20.89 15.89
CA GLU A 51 1.94 22.34 15.67
C GLU A 51 1.07 22.76 14.48
N THR A 52 1.02 21.96 13.44
CA THR A 52 0.37 22.32 12.16
C THR A 52 -0.96 21.58 11.93
N GLY A 53 -1.18 20.47 12.65
CA GLY A 53 -2.33 19.58 12.43
C GLY A 53 -2.29 18.79 11.14
N ARG A 54 -1.11 18.74 10.45
CA ARG A 54 -0.93 17.92 9.25
C ARG A 54 -0.96 16.44 9.59
N PHE A 55 -1.50 15.63 8.70
CA PHE A 55 -1.50 14.19 8.83
C PHE A 55 -0.15 13.61 8.41
N ILE A 56 0.34 12.64 9.18
CA ILE A 56 1.61 11.98 8.93
C ILE A 56 1.32 10.60 8.33
N LEU A 57 1.89 10.36 7.15
CA LEU A 57 1.85 9.08 6.46
C LEU A 57 3.27 8.50 6.36
N SER A 58 3.37 7.20 6.16
CA SER A 58 4.60 6.52 5.75
C SER A 58 4.45 5.91 4.36
N HIS A 59 5.59 5.70 3.67
CA HIS A 59 5.64 4.92 2.45
C HIS A 59 6.55 3.73 2.71
N HIS A 60 6.00 2.54 2.60
CA HIS A 60 6.68 1.30 2.93
C HIS A 60 6.08 0.13 2.14
N SER A 61 6.86 -0.91 1.99
CA SER A 61 6.43 -2.19 1.45
C SER A 61 6.31 -3.21 2.57
N TYR A 62 5.52 -4.25 2.36
CA TYR A 62 5.58 -5.44 3.20
C TYR A 62 6.40 -6.53 2.51
N LEU A 63 7.41 -7.03 3.21
CA LEU A 63 8.17 -8.22 2.84
C LEU A 63 7.52 -9.42 3.51
N VAL A 64 6.93 -10.32 2.71
CA VAL A 64 6.32 -11.56 3.20
C VAL A 64 7.23 -12.73 2.84
N ARG A 65 7.65 -13.48 3.84
CA ARG A 65 8.51 -14.64 3.65
C ARG A 65 7.85 -15.89 4.19
N SER A 66 7.75 -16.90 3.35
CA SER A 66 7.40 -18.27 3.75
C SER A 66 8.63 -19.18 3.60
N PRO A 67 8.58 -20.43 4.05
CA PRO A 67 9.67 -21.37 3.79
C PRO A 67 9.93 -21.65 2.30
N ARG A 68 9.01 -21.29 1.40
CA ARG A 68 9.05 -21.67 -0.03
C ARG A 68 9.14 -20.50 -0.99
N TRP A 69 8.78 -19.29 -0.58
CA TRP A 69 8.73 -18.11 -1.44
C TRP A 69 8.89 -16.82 -0.63
N THR A 70 9.32 -15.78 -1.33
CA THR A 70 9.45 -14.40 -0.82
C THR A 70 8.65 -13.48 -1.71
N ALA A 71 7.77 -12.69 -1.12
CA ALA A 71 6.97 -11.70 -1.83
C ALA A 71 7.16 -10.29 -1.25
N ILE A 72 7.07 -9.27 -2.11
CA ILE A 72 6.95 -7.88 -1.71
C ILE A 72 5.56 -7.38 -2.12
N VAL A 73 4.89 -6.72 -1.19
CA VAL A 73 3.58 -6.09 -1.44
C VAL A 73 3.77 -4.60 -1.49
N ASP A 74 3.42 -4.02 -2.61
CA ASP A 74 3.65 -2.66 -3.05
C ASP A 74 5.13 -2.24 -3.01
N THR A 75 5.51 -1.24 -3.75
CA THR A 75 6.93 -0.91 -3.93
C THR A 75 7.20 0.61 -3.85
N CYS A 76 6.47 1.31 -3.02
CA CYS A 76 6.68 2.73 -2.69
C CYS A 76 6.87 3.67 -3.91
N CYS A 77 7.56 4.82 -3.70
CA CYS A 77 7.73 5.87 -4.71
C CYS A 77 8.90 5.63 -5.68
N GLY A 78 9.99 5.02 -5.20
CA GLY A 78 11.21 4.75 -5.97
C GLY A 78 12.15 5.94 -6.13
N ASN A 79 13.44 5.64 -6.25
CA ASN A 79 14.48 6.65 -6.40
C ASN A 79 14.62 7.19 -7.83
N HIS A 80 15.14 8.43 -7.95
CA HIS A 80 15.51 9.12 -9.19
C HIS A 80 14.34 9.36 -10.16
N LYS A 81 13.09 9.22 -9.70
CA LYS A 81 11.90 9.41 -10.52
C LYS A 81 11.44 10.86 -10.50
N SER A 82 11.20 11.42 -11.69
CA SER A 82 10.70 12.80 -11.82
C SER A 82 9.22 12.87 -11.50
N ARG A 83 8.87 13.55 -10.40
CA ARG A 83 7.51 13.76 -9.89
C ARG A 83 7.28 15.26 -9.57
N PRO A 84 7.42 16.17 -10.55
CA PRO A 84 7.50 17.61 -10.29
C PRO A 84 6.23 18.20 -9.65
N ARG A 85 5.09 17.51 -9.75
CA ARG A 85 3.83 17.96 -9.14
C ARG A 85 3.71 17.64 -7.64
N VAL A 86 4.53 16.70 -7.14
CA VAL A 86 4.57 16.31 -5.73
C VAL A 86 6.02 16.32 -5.27
N SER A 87 6.44 17.47 -4.73
CA SER A 87 7.85 17.68 -4.34
C SER A 87 8.39 16.62 -3.38
N ALA A 88 7.52 16.10 -2.51
CA ALA A 88 7.85 15.08 -1.54
C ALA A 88 8.22 13.71 -2.16
N TRP A 89 7.85 13.47 -3.42
CA TRP A 89 8.15 12.24 -4.15
C TRP A 89 9.14 12.45 -5.31
N ASN A 90 9.58 13.71 -5.51
CA ASN A 90 10.37 14.07 -6.68
C ASN A 90 11.86 13.77 -6.51
N ASN A 91 12.41 12.95 -7.39
CA ASN A 91 13.84 12.59 -7.42
C ASN A 91 14.37 12.09 -6.06
N LEU A 92 13.63 11.20 -5.43
CA LEU A 92 14.04 10.61 -4.16
C LEU A 92 15.40 9.91 -4.26
N ASN A 93 16.08 9.79 -3.11
CA ASN A 93 17.28 8.99 -2.92
C ASN A 93 17.25 8.35 -1.52
N GLN A 94 16.32 7.41 -1.34
CA GLN A 94 16.07 6.72 -0.07
C GLN A 94 16.76 5.36 -0.03
N PRO A 95 17.15 4.87 1.15
CA PRO A 95 17.91 3.64 1.31
C PRO A 95 16.99 2.38 1.30
N TYR A 96 16.02 2.32 0.37
CA TYR A 96 15.04 1.24 0.35
C TYR A 96 15.66 -0.14 0.12
N LEU A 97 16.60 -0.24 -0.83
CA LEU A 97 17.28 -1.52 -1.12
C LEU A 97 18.23 -1.93 0.00
N GLU A 98 18.86 -0.98 0.65
CA GLU A 98 19.68 -1.21 1.85
C GLU A 98 18.80 -1.70 3.01
N ASN A 99 17.61 -1.13 3.18
CA ASN A 99 16.62 -1.58 4.18
C ASN A 99 16.13 -3.00 3.89
N LEU A 100 15.88 -3.34 2.63
CA LEU A 100 15.55 -4.70 2.22
C LEU A 100 16.71 -5.66 2.53
N GLN A 101 17.93 -5.28 2.19
CA GLN A 101 19.12 -6.08 2.46
C GLN A 101 19.38 -6.26 3.96
N ALA A 102 19.09 -5.27 4.79
CA ALA A 102 19.19 -5.38 6.25
C ALA A 102 18.23 -6.44 6.84
N LEU A 103 17.11 -6.74 6.13
CA LEU A 103 16.21 -7.83 6.45
C LEU A 103 16.69 -9.20 5.89
N GLY A 104 17.88 -9.23 5.28
CA GLY A 104 18.52 -10.44 4.74
C GLY A 104 18.02 -10.85 3.37
N VAL A 105 17.36 -9.97 2.61
CA VAL A 105 16.81 -10.27 1.28
C VAL A 105 17.46 -9.35 0.23
N LYS A 106 17.95 -9.96 -0.84
CA LYS A 106 18.42 -9.26 -2.05
C LYS A 106 17.31 -9.22 -3.10
N PRO A 107 17.32 -8.25 -4.02
CA PRO A 107 16.32 -8.16 -5.09
C PRO A 107 16.13 -9.45 -5.89
N GLU A 108 17.23 -10.18 -6.14
CA GLU A 108 17.22 -11.43 -6.92
C GLU A 108 16.55 -12.60 -6.20
N GLN A 109 16.28 -12.48 -4.90
CA GLN A 109 15.65 -13.48 -4.03
C GLN A 109 14.14 -13.27 -3.87
N VAL A 110 13.59 -12.24 -4.49
CA VAL A 110 12.14 -11.98 -4.48
C VAL A 110 11.51 -12.77 -5.62
N ASP A 111 10.53 -13.61 -5.26
CA ASP A 111 9.79 -14.45 -6.22
C ASP A 111 8.55 -13.73 -6.78
N PHE A 112 7.94 -12.85 -5.96
CA PHE A 112 6.70 -12.14 -6.33
C PHE A 112 6.75 -10.68 -5.89
N VAL A 113 6.27 -9.79 -6.77
CA VAL A 113 5.85 -8.44 -6.43
C VAL A 113 4.35 -8.38 -6.61
N MET A 114 3.61 -8.01 -5.57
CA MET A 114 2.15 -7.93 -5.58
C MET A 114 1.73 -6.48 -5.47
N CYS A 115 1.10 -5.93 -6.51
CA CYS A 115 0.59 -4.55 -6.48
C CYS A 115 -0.87 -4.56 -6.05
N THR A 116 -1.21 -3.83 -4.98
CA THR A 116 -2.60 -3.62 -4.57
C THR A 116 -3.32 -2.78 -5.61
N HIS A 117 -2.65 -1.78 -6.14
CA HIS A 117 -3.05 -0.94 -7.26
C HIS A 117 -1.80 -0.31 -7.91
N LEU A 118 -1.96 0.57 -8.90
CA LEU A 118 -0.82 1.08 -9.67
C LEU A 118 -0.54 2.58 -9.46
N HIS A 119 -0.93 3.17 -8.34
CA HIS A 119 -0.55 4.55 -8.02
C HIS A 119 0.96 4.70 -7.84
N VAL A 120 1.41 5.94 -8.00
CA VAL A 120 2.82 6.36 -8.07
C VAL A 120 3.66 5.93 -6.87
N ASP A 121 3.06 5.86 -5.70
CA ASP A 121 3.68 5.51 -4.42
C ASP A 121 3.48 4.04 -4.01
N HIS A 122 2.97 3.21 -4.94
CA HIS A 122 2.84 1.76 -4.77
C HIS A 122 3.65 0.94 -5.77
N VAL A 123 4.16 1.58 -6.86
CA VAL A 123 4.86 0.87 -7.94
C VAL A 123 6.28 1.39 -8.19
N GLY A 124 6.75 2.35 -7.43
CA GLY A 124 7.99 3.06 -7.73
C GLY A 124 9.22 2.15 -7.82
N TRP A 125 9.46 1.30 -6.83
CA TRP A 125 10.55 0.33 -6.86
C TRP A 125 10.25 -0.93 -7.68
N ASN A 126 9.15 -1.00 -8.42
CA ASN A 126 9.03 -2.00 -9.47
C ASN A 126 10.22 -1.91 -10.44
N THR A 127 10.77 -0.71 -10.61
CA THR A 127 11.95 -0.47 -11.44
C THR A 127 12.99 0.38 -10.73
N ARG A 128 14.24 0.20 -11.10
CA ARG A 128 15.39 1.03 -10.72
C ARG A 128 16.09 1.59 -11.97
N LEU A 129 16.77 2.71 -11.78
CA LEU A 129 17.57 3.30 -12.84
C LEU A 129 18.93 2.59 -12.93
N LEU A 130 19.25 2.00 -14.08
CA LEU A 130 20.53 1.36 -14.37
C LEU A 130 20.98 1.79 -15.77
N ASP A 131 22.16 2.39 -15.87
CA ASP A 131 22.75 2.88 -17.13
C ASP A 131 21.77 3.74 -17.95
N GLY A 132 21.05 4.62 -17.26
CA GLY A 132 20.07 5.53 -17.86
C GLY A 132 18.76 4.89 -18.30
N ARG A 133 18.49 3.64 -17.93
CA ARG A 133 17.26 2.90 -18.26
C ARG A 133 16.53 2.44 -17.02
N TRP A 134 15.20 2.44 -17.07
CA TRP A 134 14.37 1.81 -16.06
C TRP A 134 14.35 0.30 -16.31
N VAL A 135 14.85 -0.47 -15.36
CA VAL A 135 14.87 -1.94 -15.40
C VAL A 135 14.13 -2.50 -14.19
N PRO A 136 13.52 -3.70 -14.28
CA PRO A 136 12.91 -4.33 -13.10
C PRO A 136 13.87 -4.43 -11.93
N THR A 137 13.44 -3.99 -10.76
CA THR A 137 14.25 -4.05 -9.54
C THR A 137 14.45 -5.48 -9.06
N PHE A 138 13.42 -6.30 -9.21
CA PHE A 138 13.36 -7.70 -8.79
C PHE A 138 13.38 -8.60 -10.03
N PRO A 139 14.57 -8.93 -10.56
CA PRO A 139 14.70 -9.49 -11.92
C PRO A 139 14.17 -10.92 -12.06
N ASN A 140 14.00 -11.62 -10.95
CA ASN A 140 13.49 -13.00 -10.92
C ASN A 140 12.02 -13.06 -10.50
N ALA A 141 11.42 -11.93 -10.11
CA ALA A 141 10.06 -11.88 -9.61
C ALA A 141 9.02 -11.88 -10.74
N ARG A 142 7.87 -12.51 -10.47
CA ARG A 142 6.63 -12.25 -11.21
C ARG A 142 5.92 -11.07 -10.56
N TYR A 143 5.55 -10.08 -11.37
CA TYR A 143 4.85 -8.88 -10.90
C TYR A 143 3.34 -9.06 -11.12
N LEU A 144 2.61 -9.31 -10.06
CA LEU A 144 1.16 -9.52 -10.09
C LEU A 144 0.45 -8.16 -10.03
N MET A 145 -0.24 -7.81 -11.10
CA MET A 145 -0.95 -6.55 -11.26
C MET A 145 -2.42 -6.83 -11.62
N GLY A 146 -3.35 -6.10 -11.03
CA GLY A 146 -4.76 -6.19 -11.38
C GLY A 146 -4.97 -5.92 -12.88
N ARG A 147 -5.68 -6.82 -13.58
CA ARG A 147 -5.95 -6.68 -15.02
C ARG A 147 -6.79 -5.44 -15.33
N GLU A 148 -7.82 -5.18 -14.53
CA GLU A 148 -8.68 -4.01 -14.68
C GLU A 148 -7.89 -2.73 -14.40
N GLU A 149 -7.07 -2.74 -13.35
CA GLU A 149 -6.19 -1.64 -12.97
C GLU A 149 -5.22 -1.28 -14.10
N TYR A 150 -4.52 -2.28 -14.62
CA TYR A 150 -3.60 -2.07 -15.75
C TYR A 150 -4.31 -1.49 -16.97
N ARG A 151 -5.47 -2.06 -17.35
CA ARG A 151 -6.24 -1.57 -18.50
C ARG A 151 -6.69 -0.13 -18.36
N HIS A 152 -7.06 0.27 -17.14
CA HIS A 152 -7.45 1.66 -16.85
C HIS A 152 -6.29 2.63 -17.16
N PHE A 153 -5.09 2.36 -16.63
CA PHE A 153 -3.91 3.21 -16.86
C PHE A 153 -3.37 3.11 -18.29
N GLU A 154 -3.41 1.95 -18.90
CA GLU A 154 -3.05 1.75 -20.30
C GLU A 154 -3.96 2.56 -21.24
N ALA A 155 -5.27 2.56 -21.00
CA ALA A 155 -6.22 3.35 -21.78
C ALA A 155 -5.95 4.85 -21.64
N ALA A 156 -5.65 5.33 -20.44
CA ALA A 156 -5.27 6.73 -20.20
C ALA A 156 -3.96 7.09 -20.91
N HIS A 157 -2.96 6.21 -20.87
CA HIS A 157 -1.68 6.39 -21.58
C HIS A 157 -1.87 6.46 -23.10
N ASN A 158 -2.65 5.56 -23.66
CA ASN A 158 -2.91 5.49 -25.10
C ASN A 158 -3.75 6.67 -25.60
N ALA A 159 -4.68 7.17 -24.79
CA ALA A 159 -5.50 8.34 -25.13
C ALA A 159 -4.69 9.64 -25.18
N ALA A 160 -3.62 9.76 -24.41
CA ALA A 160 -2.81 10.97 -24.32
C ALA A 160 -1.30 10.65 -24.22
N PRO A 161 -0.65 10.12 -25.28
CA PRO A 161 0.74 9.60 -25.20
C PRO A 161 1.81 10.64 -24.83
N LYS A 162 1.49 11.93 -24.93
CA LYS A 162 2.39 13.03 -24.53
C LYS A 162 2.23 13.45 -23.07
N ILE A 163 1.19 12.96 -22.38
CA ILE A 163 0.91 13.24 -20.98
C ILE A 163 1.34 12.02 -20.17
N ARG A 164 2.24 12.25 -19.22
CA ARG A 164 2.66 11.17 -18.34
C ARG A 164 1.52 10.81 -17.39
N VAL A 165 1.12 9.53 -17.42
CA VAL A 165 0.03 9.01 -16.61
C VAL A 165 0.49 8.80 -15.17
N ASN A 166 -0.37 9.10 -14.21
CA ASN A 166 -0.11 8.85 -12.79
C ASN A 166 1.27 9.40 -12.37
N HIS A 167 1.49 10.70 -12.59
CA HIS A 167 2.77 11.39 -12.36
C HIS A 167 3.96 10.78 -13.12
N GLY A 168 3.75 9.88 -14.09
CA GLY A 168 4.76 9.20 -14.88
C GLY A 168 5.16 7.83 -14.36
N SER A 169 4.48 7.31 -13.33
CA SER A 169 4.80 5.99 -12.78
C SER A 169 4.39 4.86 -13.75
N PHE A 170 3.36 5.07 -14.55
CA PHE A 170 2.99 4.07 -15.55
C PHE A 170 4.13 3.84 -16.55
N GLU A 171 4.76 4.91 -17.03
CA GLU A 171 5.85 4.87 -18.02
C GLU A 171 7.17 4.37 -17.43
N ASP A 172 7.51 4.76 -16.19
CA ASP A 172 8.82 4.44 -15.63
C ASP A 172 8.82 3.28 -14.62
N SER A 173 7.65 2.84 -14.15
CA SER A 173 7.56 1.80 -13.11
C SER A 173 6.71 0.60 -13.51
N VAL A 174 5.78 0.74 -14.48
CA VAL A 174 4.90 -0.35 -14.94
C VAL A 174 5.32 -0.86 -16.31
N LEU A 175 5.37 0.00 -17.33
CA LEU A 175 5.69 -0.42 -18.71
C LEU A 175 7.04 -1.15 -18.84
N PRO A 176 8.13 -0.78 -18.13
CA PRO A 176 9.39 -1.51 -18.25
C PRO A 176 9.31 -2.94 -17.71
N VAL A 177 8.47 -3.20 -16.68
CA VAL A 177 8.21 -4.55 -16.16
C VAL A 177 7.43 -5.37 -17.19
N VAL A 178 6.43 -4.76 -17.83
CA VAL A 178 5.66 -5.40 -18.91
C VAL A 178 6.57 -5.72 -20.10
N ALA A 179 7.40 -4.77 -20.50
CA ALA A 179 8.37 -4.96 -21.61
C ALA A 179 9.41 -6.05 -21.31
N ALA A 180 9.77 -6.25 -20.05
CA ALA A 180 10.65 -7.33 -19.61
C ALA A 180 9.97 -8.71 -19.56
N GLY A 181 8.64 -8.79 -19.78
CA GLY A 181 7.88 -10.04 -19.73
C GLY A 181 7.68 -10.59 -18.32
N LEU A 182 7.84 -9.75 -17.27
CA LEU A 182 7.72 -10.15 -15.88
C LEU A 182 6.34 -9.85 -15.26
N ALA A 183 5.49 -9.06 -15.96
CA ALA A 183 4.15 -8.75 -15.49
C ALA A 183 3.20 -9.93 -15.71
N GLU A 184 2.41 -10.22 -14.68
CA GLU A 184 1.28 -11.15 -14.73
C GLU A 184 0.01 -10.42 -14.34
N PHE A 185 -0.96 -10.37 -15.27
CA PHE A 185 -2.23 -9.71 -15.05
C PHE A 185 -3.23 -10.67 -14.43
N VAL A 186 -3.66 -10.37 -13.20
CA VAL A 186 -4.54 -11.22 -12.39
C VAL A 186 -5.92 -10.61 -12.23
N GLU A 187 -6.91 -11.45 -11.95
CA GLU A 187 -8.25 -11.00 -11.54
C GLU A 187 -8.25 -10.65 -10.05
N THR A 188 -9.23 -9.86 -9.62
CA THR A 188 -9.27 -9.32 -8.24
C THR A 188 -9.48 -10.38 -7.15
N ASP A 189 -9.85 -11.61 -7.51
CA ASP A 189 -10.02 -12.76 -6.61
C ASP A 189 -8.91 -13.81 -6.75
N HIS A 190 -7.81 -13.46 -7.41
CA HIS A 190 -6.70 -14.37 -7.69
C HIS A 190 -6.09 -14.96 -6.42
N ARG A 191 -5.84 -16.26 -6.45
CA ARG A 191 -5.18 -17.01 -5.38
C ARG A 191 -3.78 -17.41 -5.83
N LEU A 192 -2.76 -16.85 -5.18
CA LEU A 192 -1.38 -17.17 -5.49
C LEU A 192 -0.97 -18.51 -4.86
N PHE A 193 -1.35 -18.70 -3.60
CA PHE A 193 -1.13 -19.94 -2.87
C PHE A 193 -2.39 -20.31 -2.08
N SER A 194 -2.61 -21.61 -1.89
CA SER A 194 -3.81 -22.13 -1.23
C SER A 194 -3.51 -23.24 -0.21
N ASP A 195 -2.25 -23.38 0.22
CA ASP A 195 -1.96 -24.31 1.30
C ASP A 195 -2.43 -23.75 2.66
N HIS A 196 -2.69 -24.65 3.61
CA HIS A 196 -3.27 -24.28 4.89
C HIS A 196 -2.37 -23.34 5.73
N GLU A 197 -1.04 -23.42 5.56
CA GLU A 197 -0.07 -22.72 6.41
C GLU A 197 0.41 -21.38 5.82
N ALA A 198 0.19 -21.15 4.51
CA ALA A 198 0.73 -20.00 3.83
C ALA A 198 -0.07 -19.62 2.57
N ALA A 199 -1.37 -19.37 2.73
CA ALA A 199 -2.23 -18.94 1.63
C ALA A 199 -2.16 -17.42 1.43
N LEU A 200 -1.99 -17.01 0.17
CA LEU A 200 -2.07 -15.62 -0.29
C LEU A 200 -3.15 -15.49 -1.35
N ARG A 201 -4.05 -14.54 -1.18
CA ARG A 201 -5.06 -14.21 -2.19
C ARG A 201 -5.30 -12.72 -2.30
N PHE A 202 -5.64 -12.26 -3.47
CA PHE A 202 -6.25 -10.96 -3.67
C PHE A 202 -7.74 -11.01 -3.33
N ALA A 203 -8.30 -9.86 -2.98
CA ALA A 203 -9.73 -9.63 -2.89
C ALA A 203 -10.07 -8.24 -3.45
N PRO A 204 -11.23 -8.08 -4.13
CA PRO A 204 -11.62 -6.80 -4.70
C PRO A 204 -11.80 -5.75 -3.60
N ALA A 205 -11.30 -4.55 -3.85
CA ALA A 205 -11.41 -3.41 -2.94
C ALA A 205 -11.68 -2.11 -3.73
N PRO A 206 -12.80 -2.04 -4.50
CA PRO A 206 -13.04 -0.95 -5.43
C PRO A 206 -13.24 0.39 -4.73
N GLY A 207 -12.94 1.48 -5.43
CA GLY A 207 -13.25 2.85 -5.03
C GLY A 207 -12.05 3.78 -5.05
N HIS A 208 -10.91 3.42 -4.44
CA HIS A 208 -9.70 4.21 -4.52
C HIS A 208 -9.19 4.27 -5.96
N THR A 209 -9.06 3.12 -6.61
CA THR A 209 -8.89 3.02 -8.07
C THR A 209 -9.88 2.02 -8.66
N ALA A 210 -9.92 1.94 -9.99
CA ALA A 210 -10.87 1.07 -10.71
C ALA A 210 -10.65 -0.43 -10.38
N GLY A 211 -9.40 -0.84 -10.25
CA GLY A 211 -9.02 -2.24 -10.01
C GLY A 211 -8.27 -2.46 -8.70
N ASN A 212 -8.45 -1.57 -7.71
CA ASN A 212 -7.82 -1.70 -6.40
C ASN A 212 -8.17 -3.03 -5.73
N MET A 213 -7.18 -3.64 -5.10
CA MET A 213 -7.28 -4.93 -4.42
C MET A 213 -6.67 -4.85 -3.03
N GLN A 214 -7.18 -5.62 -2.12
CA GLN A 214 -6.51 -5.95 -0.86
C GLN A 214 -5.92 -7.36 -0.93
N ILE A 215 -4.93 -7.65 -0.07
CA ILE A 215 -4.25 -8.95 -0.04
C ILE A 215 -4.50 -9.59 1.32
N HIS A 216 -5.07 -10.81 1.30
CA HIS A 216 -5.29 -11.60 2.49
C HIS A 216 -4.19 -12.64 2.65
N LEU A 217 -3.65 -12.71 3.86
CA LEU A 217 -2.73 -13.75 4.33
C LEU A 217 -3.49 -14.66 5.27
N ASN A 218 -3.51 -15.95 4.98
CA ASN A 218 -4.13 -16.95 5.83
C ASN A 218 -3.08 -18.02 6.17
N GLY A 219 -2.86 -18.25 7.45
CA GLY A 219 -1.91 -19.23 7.95
C GLY A 219 -2.48 -19.99 9.13
N GLY A 220 -3.11 -21.16 8.88
CA GLY A 220 -3.79 -21.92 9.92
C GLY A 220 -4.96 -21.14 10.52
N HIS A 221 -4.79 -20.72 11.76
CA HIS A 221 -5.79 -19.89 12.47
C HIS A 221 -5.48 -18.39 12.42
N ASP A 222 -4.32 -18.03 11.90
CA ASP A 222 -3.91 -16.63 11.81
C ASP A 222 -4.37 -16.01 10.49
N HIS A 223 -4.78 -14.75 10.56
CA HIS A 223 -5.23 -14.00 9.40
C HIS A 223 -4.73 -12.54 9.45
N ALA A 224 -4.37 -12.03 8.30
CA ALA A 224 -4.08 -10.61 8.12
C ALA A 224 -4.59 -10.10 6.78
N VAL A 225 -4.95 -8.82 6.74
CA VAL A 225 -5.30 -8.10 5.51
C VAL A 225 -4.33 -6.96 5.31
N MET A 226 -3.67 -6.93 4.16
CA MET A 226 -2.95 -5.78 3.65
C MET A 226 -3.93 -4.95 2.84
N SER A 227 -4.28 -3.78 3.36
CA SER A 227 -5.41 -3.00 2.83
C SER A 227 -5.09 -2.19 1.58
N GLY A 228 -3.79 -2.00 1.25
CA GLY A 228 -3.44 -0.95 0.30
C GLY A 228 -4.11 0.37 0.71
N ASP A 229 -4.70 1.06 -0.23
CA ASP A 229 -5.29 2.38 -0.06
C ASP A 229 -6.81 2.39 0.22
N VAL A 230 -7.35 1.27 0.73
CA VAL A 230 -8.68 1.26 1.34
C VAL A 230 -8.74 2.21 2.54
N ILE A 231 -7.60 2.34 3.26
CA ILE A 231 -7.46 3.21 4.43
C ILE A 231 -6.05 3.84 4.45
N HIS A 232 -5.99 5.18 4.53
CA HIS A 232 -4.73 5.93 4.45
C HIS A 232 -4.21 6.42 5.80
N HIS A 233 -5.12 6.70 6.74
CA HIS A 233 -4.77 7.27 8.05
C HIS A 233 -5.65 6.67 9.14
N PRO A 234 -5.14 6.47 10.38
CA PRO A 234 -5.93 5.88 11.47
C PRO A 234 -7.24 6.60 11.77
N ILE A 235 -7.33 7.91 11.51
CA ILE A 235 -8.57 8.68 11.70
C ILE A 235 -9.76 8.11 10.92
N GLN A 236 -9.51 7.45 9.77
CA GLN A 236 -10.57 6.84 8.97
C GLN A 236 -11.20 5.60 9.64
N CYS A 237 -10.61 5.08 10.72
CA CYS A 237 -11.30 4.10 11.56
C CYS A 237 -12.42 4.74 12.36
N ALA A 238 -12.18 5.92 12.91
CA ALA A 238 -13.17 6.67 13.70
C ALA A 238 -14.14 7.48 12.82
N ALA A 239 -13.65 7.97 11.68
CA ALA A 239 -14.39 8.77 10.72
C ALA A 239 -14.29 8.13 9.31
N PRO A 240 -14.94 6.97 9.07
CA PRO A 240 -14.79 6.24 7.81
C PRO A 240 -15.31 6.99 6.58
N TRP A 241 -16.15 8.00 6.77
CA TRP A 241 -16.65 8.89 5.70
C TRP A 241 -15.58 9.85 5.14
N LEU A 242 -14.41 9.96 5.78
CA LEU A 242 -13.32 10.77 5.24
C LEU A 242 -12.79 10.13 3.94
N SER A 243 -13.01 10.84 2.83
CA SER A 243 -12.67 10.37 1.49
C SER A 243 -11.31 10.91 1.08
N ASN A 244 -10.46 10.04 0.57
CA ASN A 244 -9.19 10.47 0.00
C ASN A 244 -9.43 11.28 -1.28
N ALA A 245 -8.64 12.34 -1.48
CA ALA A 245 -8.78 13.20 -2.66
C ALA A 245 -8.45 12.47 -3.98
N ALA A 246 -7.78 11.32 -3.92
CA ALA A 246 -7.47 10.47 -5.06
C ALA A 246 -8.52 9.37 -5.32
N ASP A 247 -9.55 9.23 -4.46
CA ASP A 247 -10.59 8.21 -4.65
C ASP A 247 -11.36 8.50 -5.96
N VAL A 248 -11.31 7.57 -6.93
CA VAL A 248 -12.02 7.71 -8.21
C VAL A 248 -13.54 7.52 -8.04
N ASP A 249 -13.95 6.71 -7.06
CA ASP A 249 -15.34 6.53 -6.62
C ASP A 249 -15.42 6.59 -5.10
N PRO A 250 -15.64 7.79 -4.52
CA PRO A 250 -15.70 7.97 -3.08
C PRO A 250 -16.78 7.15 -2.37
N ALA A 251 -17.90 6.87 -3.04
CA ALA A 251 -18.98 6.07 -2.46
C ALA A 251 -18.57 4.59 -2.37
N ALA A 252 -17.98 4.05 -3.42
CA ALA A 252 -17.43 2.69 -3.41
C ALA A 252 -16.26 2.58 -2.42
N ALA A 253 -15.36 3.57 -2.34
CA ALA A 253 -14.26 3.60 -1.38
C ALA A 253 -14.76 3.57 0.08
N LEU A 254 -15.81 4.34 0.40
CA LEU A 254 -16.46 4.29 1.71
C LEU A 254 -17.06 2.90 1.99
N ALA A 255 -17.81 2.33 1.03
CA ALA A 255 -18.41 1.02 1.20
C ALA A 255 -17.36 -0.08 1.43
N THR A 256 -16.28 -0.07 0.65
CA THR A 256 -15.14 -0.98 0.79
C THR A 256 -14.46 -0.82 2.15
N ARG A 257 -14.22 0.42 2.60
CA ARG A 257 -13.62 0.71 3.91
C ARG A 257 -14.50 0.23 5.05
N MET A 258 -15.80 0.49 4.98
CA MET A 258 -16.75 0.02 6.00
C MET A 258 -16.79 -1.50 6.07
N ALA A 259 -16.82 -2.19 4.92
CA ALA A 259 -16.78 -3.65 4.87
C ALA A 259 -15.49 -4.23 5.49
N LEU A 260 -14.33 -3.63 5.19
CA LEU A 260 -13.05 -4.03 5.79
C LEU A 260 -13.03 -3.84 7.31
N LEU A 261 -13.49 -2.68 7.79
CA LEU A 261 -13.52 -2.38 9.23
C LEU A 261 -14.47 -3.32 9.97
N GLU A 262 -15.65 -3.60 9.40
CA GLU A 262 -16.63 -4.52 9.95
C GLU A 262 -16.11 -5.97 9.98
N GLU A 263 -15.46 -6.44 8.90
CA GLU A 263 -14.86 -7.78 8.82
C GLU A 263 -13.81 -8.01 9.92
N LEU A 264 -12.99 -6.98 10.20
CA LEU A 264 -11.87 -7.12 11.12
C LEU A 264 -12.20 -6.74 12.57
N ALA A 265 -13.30 -6.04 12.81
CA ALA A 265 -13.65 -5.51 14.13
C ALA A 265 -13.76 -6.61 15.19
N ASP A 266 -13.02 -6.43 16.29
CA ASP A 266 -12.96 -7.33 17.46
C ASP A 266 -12.55 -8.78 17.13
N THR A 267 -11.92 -8.98 15.96
CA THR A 267 -11.32 -10.27 15.58
C THR A 267 -9.84 -10.33 15.95
N PRO A 268 -9.22 -11.52 15.99
CA PRO A 268 -7.78 -11.65 16.15
C PRO A 268 -6.98 -11.29 14.88
N SER A 269 -7.64 -10.95 13.78
CA SER A 269 -7.00 -10.64 12.50
C SER A 269 -6.20 -9.34 12.55
N TYR A 270 -5.06 -9.32 11.86
CA TYR A 270 -4.28 -8.10 11.70
C TYR A 270 -4.77 -7.27 10.51
N LEU A 271 -4.79 -5.96 10.69
CA LEU A 271 -4.81 -4.99 9.60
C LEU A 271 -3.38 -4.46 9.39
N LEU A 272 -2.87 -4.62 8.18
CA LEU A 272 -1.57 -4.13 7.72
C LEU A 272 -1.85 -3.04 6.69
N THR A 273 -1.54 -1.79 7.03
CA THR A 273 -1.96 -0.62 6.25
C THR A 273 -0.86 -0.11 5.33
N GLY A 274 -1.23 0.48 4.18
CA GLY A 274 -0.27 1.01 3.21
C GLY A 274 0.48 2.25 3.70
N HIS A 275 -0.15 3.08 4.55
CA HIS A 275 0.36 4.43 4.85
C HIS A 275 0.48 4.79 6.33
N PHE A 276 0.07 3.93 7.27
CA PHE A 276 0.22 4.30 8.67
C PHE A 276 1.70 4.32 9.05
N PRO A 277 2.19 5.41 9.73
CA PRO A 277 3.51 5.37 10.37
C PRO A 277 3.63 4.20 11.35
N ALA A 278 4.86 3.75 11.57
CA ALA A 278 5.11 2.63 12.49
C ALA A 278 4.60 2.93 13.93
N PRO A 279 3.91 1.92 14.55
CA PRO A 279 3.65 0.58 14.06
C PRO A 279 2.53 0.55 13.01
N THR A 280 2.76 -0.12 11.87
CA THR A 280 1.83 -0.18 10.74
C THR A 280 0.83 -1.32 10.84
N ALA A 281 1.10 -2.26 11.73
CA ALA A 281 0.28 -3.42 12.02
C ALA A 281 -0.54 -3.20 13.30
N GLY A 282 -1.77 -3.64 13.28
CA GLY A 282 -2.64 -3.58 14.44
C GLY A 282 -3.96 -4.30 14.21
N ARG A 283 -4.90 -4.06 15.10
CA ARG A 283 -6.23 -4.68 15.07
C ARG A 283 -7.32 -3.61 15.05
N VAL A 284 -8.40 -3.91 14.40
CA VAL A 284 -9.59 -3.07 14.42
C VAL A 284 -10.44 -3.44 15.63
N VAL A 285 -10.85 -2.46 16.42
CA VAL A 285 -11.75 -2.65 17.56
C VAL A 285 -12.95 -1.70 17.44
N ARG A 286 -14.13 -2.14 17.84
CA ARG A 286 -15.31 -1.28 17.91
C ARG A 286 -15.14 -0.20 18.98
N HIS A 287 -15.60 0.99 18.69
CA HIS A 287 -15.59 2.10 19.62
C HIS A 287 -16.82 2.99 19.38
N GLY A 288 -17.87 2.80 20.23
CA GLY A 288 -19.17 3.41 19.99
C GLY A 288 -19.79 2.89 18.69
N GLU A 289 -20.21 3.82 17.83
CA GLU A 289 -20.77 3.50 16.50
C GLU A 289 -19.69 3.44 15.39
N ALA A 290 -18.40 3.62 15.76
CA ALA A 290 -17.27 3.61 14.84
C ALA A 290 -16.22 2.58 15.26
N TYR A 291 -14.99 2.79 14.82
CA TYR A 291 -13.89 1.87 15.07
C TYR A 291 -12.65 2.63 15.55
N ARG A 292 -11.71 1.92 16.15
CA ARG A 292 -10.34 2.38 16.41
C ARG A 292 -9.33 1.36 15.93
N PHE A 293 -8.19 1.86 15.50
CA PHE A 293 -7.03 1.03 15.23
C PHE A 293 -6.24 0.86 16.53
N ARG A 294 -6.14 -0.36 17.02
CA ARG A 294 -5.31 -0.71 18.15
C ARG A 294 -3.95 -1.11 17.64
N PHE A 295 -2.99 -0.21 17.82
CA PHE A 295 -1.60 -0.43 17.42
C PHE A 295 -0.98 -1.56 18.26
N GLU A 296 -0.17 -2.39 17.62
CA GLU A 296 0.62 -3.42 18.30
C GLU A 296 2.10 -3.01 18.23
N ASP A 297 2.68 -2.72 19.42
CA ASP A 297 4.07 -2.25 19.60
C ASP A 297 5.11 -3.38 19.42
#